data_c86a677fa2783aa6b91dbcdf4a1a6ad0
#
_entry.id   c86a677fa2783aa6b91dbcdf4a1a6ad0
#
_cell.length_a   1.000
_cell.length_b   1.000
_cell.length_c   1.000
_cell.angle_alpha   90.00
_cell.angle_beta   90.00
_cell.angle_gamma   90.00
#
_symmetry.space_group_name_H-M   'P 1'
#
loop_
_entity.id
_entity.type
_entity.pdbx_description
1 polymer ?
#
loop_
_entity_poly.entity_id
_entity_poly.type
_entity_poly.pdbx_seq_one_letter_code
_entity_poly.pdbx_strand_id
1 'polypeptide(L)'
;MDHSFLLERARRARGLTQAGLAAMAGTSQATLSAYERGLKSPSLKVASRILAAMDQELTLRTRVDWVEHHPKGIVAYWAPSMLWAVEPPMCFATIQMPDLIRSTEQMKWNLRDRDERRGAYEQLIRRGMPQQIIRWIDGGLLVDLWDELDLPDPVREAWQPAILSLIHI
;
A
#
# COMPACT_ATOMS: atom_id res chain seq x y z
N MET A 1 -5.37 -9.99 -16.33
CA MET A 1 -6.06 -8.84 -15.73
C MET A 1 -6.09 -7.73 -16.76
N ASP A 2 -7.26 -7.23 -17.08
CA ASP A 2 -7.41 -6.09 -17.98
C ASP A 2 -7.13 -4.79 -17.21
N HIS A 3 -6.11 -4.05 -17.62
CA HIS A 3 -5.71 -2.78 -17.02
C HIS A 3 -6.09 -1.56 -17.87
N SER A 4 -6.85 -1.76 -18.93
CA SER A 4 -7.26 -0.70 -19.86
C SER A 4 -8.00 0.45 -19.17
N PHE A 5 -8.85 0.12 -18.18
CA PHE A 5 -9.60 1.11 -17.40
C PHE A 5 -8.74 2.05 -16.54
N LEU A 6 -7.46 1.72 -16.28
CA LEU A 6 -6.60 2.56 -15.42
C LEU A 6 -6.31 3.91 -16.06
N LEU A 7 -6.05 3.97 -17.37
CA LEU A 7 -5.80 5.21 -18.08
C LEU A 7 -7.06 6.08 -18.12
N GLU A 8 -8.20 5.49 -18.41
CA GLU A 8 -9.49 6.20 -18.39
C GLU A 8 -9.81 6.78 -17.01
N ARG A 9 -9.65 5.98 -15.96
CA ARG A 9 -9.88 6.40 -14.58
C ARG A 9 -8.94 7.54 -14.18
N ALA A 10 -7.66 7.44 -14.50
CA ALA A 10 -6.66 8.47 -14.23
C ALA A 10 -7.00 9.78 -14.92
N ARG A 11 -7.35 9.71 -16.22
CA ARG A 11 -7.77 10.88 -17.02
C ARG A 11 -9.03 11.55 -16.44
N ARG A 12 -10.06 10.76 -16.14
CA ARG A 12 -11.32 11.29 -15.58
C ARG A 12 -11.13 11.93 -14.21
N ALA A 13 -10.27 11.37 -13.38
CA ALA A 13 -9.94 11.95 -12.07
C ALA A 13 -9.30 13.34 -12.18
N ARG A 14 -8.64 13.65 -13.34
CA ARG A 14 -8.08 14.96 -13.65
C ARG A 14 -9.02 15.86 -14.44
N GLY A 15 -10.26 15.42 -14.72
CA GLY A 15 -11.24 16.17 -15.50
C GLY A 15 -10.87 16.35 -16.98
N LEU A 16 -9.92 15.55 -17.50
CA LEU A 16 -9.44 15.69 -18.88
C LEU A 16 -10.31 14.94 -19.88
N THR A 17 -10.47 15.54 -21.07
CA THR A 17 -11.03 14.85 -22.23
C THR A 17 -9.99 13.94 -22.88
N GLN A 18 -10.43 12.94 -23.67
CA GLN A 18 -9.49 12.11 -24.46
C GLN A 18 -8.66 12.95 -25.44
N ALA A 19 -9.27 13.94 -26.09
CA ALA A 19 -8.57 14.84 -27.02
C ALA A 19 -7.52 15.69 -26.28
N GLY A 20 -7.88 16.24 -25.12
CA GLY A 20 -6.97 17.04 -24.29
C GLY A 20 -5.76 16.25 -23.83
N LEU A 21 -5.98 15.07 -23.25
CA LEU A 21 -4.87 14.20 -22.82
C LEU A 21 -4.02 13.72 -24.00
N ALA A 22 -4.63 13.37 -25.11
CA ALA A 22 -3.89 12.95 -26.31
C ALA A 22 -2.94 14.05 -26.83
N ALA A 23 -3.41 15.30 -26.87
CA ALA A 23 -2.58 16.44 -27.23
C ALA A 23 -1.39 16.64 -26.26
N MET A 24 -1.67 16.61 -24.94
CA MET A 24 -0.62 16.74 -23.91
C MET A 24 0.40 15.61 -23.96
N ALA A 25 -0.05 14.38 -24.21
CA ALA A 25 0.80 13.19 -24.26
C ALA A 25 1.46 12.94 -25.64
N GLY A 26 1.27 13.82 -26.63
CA GLY A 26 1.83 13.65 -27.98
C GLY A 26 1.34 12.37 -28.67
N THR A 27 0.04 12.09 -28.60
CA THR A 27 -0.62 10.96 -29.29
C THR A 27 -1.95 11.39 -29.92
N SER A 28 -2.61 10.50 -30.66
CA SER A 28 -3.92 10.79 -31.23
C SER A 28 -5.04 10.38 -30.26
N GLN A 29 -6.18 11.10 -30.32
CA GLN A 29 -7.38 10.72 -29.56
C GLN A 29 -7.80 9.28 -29.88
N ALA A 30 -7.76 8.88 -31.15
CA ALA A 30 -8.10 7.51 -31.56
C ALA A 30 -7.21 6.45 -30.91
N THR A 31 -5.90 6.72 -30.81
CA THR A 31 -4.93 5.84 -30.14
C THR A 31 -5.22 5.77 -28.66
N LEU A 32 -5.43 6.90 -27.99
CA LEU A 32 -5.76 6.93 -26.57
C LEU A 32 -7.07 6.17 -26.27
N SER A 33 -8.10 6.41 -27.08
CA SER A 33 -9.38 5.70 -27.00
C SER A 33 -9.22 4.19 -27.17
N ALA A 34 -8.33 3.73 -28.07
CA ALA A 34 -8.05 2.31 -28.25
C ALA A 34 -7.37 1.70 -27.01
N TYR A 35 -6.47 2.44 -26.33
CA TYR A 35 -5.86 2.01 -25.08
C TYR A 35 -6.88 1.94 -23.94
N GLU A 36 -7.72 2.97 -23.76
CA GLU A 36 -8.74 3.00 -22.71
C GLU A 36 -9.82 1.91 -22.86
N ARG A 37 -10.09 1.50 -24.10
CA ARG A 37 -11.02 0.38 -24.38
C ARG A 37 -10.38 -0.99 -24.42
N GLY A 38 -9.08 -1.11 -24.16
CA GLY A 38 -8.37 -2.38 -24.21
C GLY A 38 -8.19 -2.96 -25.61
N LEU A 39 -8.47 -2.19 -26.68
CA LEU A 39 -8.29 -2.65 -28.06
C LEU A 39 -6.83 -2.70 -28.48
N LYS A 40 -5.97 -1.96 -27.77
CA LYS A 40 -4.51 -1.96 -27.91
C LYS A 40 -3.89 -1.80 -26.54
N SER A 41 -2.69 -2.34 -26.37
CA SER A 41 -1.88 -2.14 -25.15
C SER A 41 -0.76 -1.14 -25.43
N PRO A 42 -0.62 -0.06 -24.64
CA PRO A 42 0.54 0.83 -24.78
C PRO A 42 1.80 0.10 -24.31
N SER A 43 2.95 0.38 -24.93
CA SER A 43 4.24 0.01 -24.34
C SER A 43 4.44 0.76 -23.01
N LEU A 44 5.31 0.24 -22.13
CA LEU A 44 5.63 0.89 -20.86
C LEU A 44 6.07 2.35 -21.05
N LYS A 45 6.90 2.62 -22.07
CA LYS A 45 7.34 3.97 -22.44
C LYS A 45 6.16 4.89 -22.80
N VAL A 46 5.19 4.38 -23.55
CA VAL A 46 4.01 5.16 -23.96
C VAL A 46 3.09 5.38 -22.76
N ALA A 47 2.86 4.35 -21.94
CA ALA A 47 2.06 4.47 -20.73
C ALA A 47 2.66 5.49 -19.75
N SER A 48 3.97 5.45 -19.49
CA SER A 48 4.67 6.42 -18.63
C SER A 48 4.51 7.85 -19.16
N ARG A 49 4.62 8.06 -20.48
CA ARG A 49 4.45 9.39 -21.09
C ARG A 49 3.02 9.91 -20.95
N ILE A 50 2.01 9.04 -21.11
CA ILE A 50 0.60 9.41 -20.93
C ILE A 50 0.30 9.75 -19.47
N LEU A 51 0.84 8.99 -18.52
CA LEU A 51 0.68 9.23 -17.10
C LEU A 51 1.39 10.52 -16.66
N ALA A 52 2.62 10.75 -17.14
CA ALA A 52 3.36 11.99 -16.86
C ALA A 52 2.59 13.24 -17.32
N ALA A 53 1.85 13.17 -18.44
CA ALA A 53 0.98 14.26 -18.89
C ALA A 53 -0.20 14.55 -17.92
N MET A 54 -0.44 13.68 -16.94
CA MET A 54 -1.43 13.84 -15.88
C MET A 54 -0.81 14.03 -14.50
N ASP A 55 0.50 14.35 -14.42
CA ASP A 55 1.27 14.39 -13.18
C ASP A 55 1.19 13.07 -12.37
N GLN A 56 1.22 11.94 -13.06
CA GLN A 56 1.22 10.60 -12.48
C GLN A 56 2.41 9.81 -12.98
N GLU A 57 2.83 8.83 -12.19
CA GLU A 57 3.94 7.93 -12.52
C GLU A 57 3.54 6.46 -12.43
N LEU A 58 4.28 5.60 -13.14
CA LEU A 58 4.24 4.16 -12.94
C LEU A 58 5.21 3.79 -11.84
N THR A 59 4.71 3.08 -10.85
CA THR A 59 5.56 2.53 -9.79
C THR A 59 5.41 1.02 -9.72
N LEU A 60 6.49 0.34 -9.34
CA LEU A 60 6.49 -1.08 -9.03
C LEU A 60 6.32 -1.23 -7.52
N ARG A 61 5.39 -2.09 -7.13
CA ARG A 61 5.26 -2.49 -5.73
C ARG A 61 5.43 -3.99 -5.65
N THR A 62 6.14 -4.44 -4.62
CA THR A 62 6.20 -5.85 -4.28
C THR A 62 4.79 -6.35 -3.98
N ARG A 63 4.41 -7.46 -4.61
CA ARG A 63 3.15 -8.13 -4.29
C ARG A 63 3.34 -8.90 -2.99
N VAL A 64 2.57 -8.53 -1.99
CA VAL A 64 2.49 -9.24 -0.71
C VAL A 64 1.22 -10.08 -0.72
N ASP A 65 1.35 -11.38 -0.51
CA ASP A 65 0.21 -12.26 -0.30
C ASP A 65 -0.11 -12.31 1.20
N TRP A 66 -1.40 -12.42 1.52
CA TRP A 66 -1.90 -12.32 2.89
C TRP A 66 -2.68 -13.55 3.28
N VAL A 67 -2.48 -14.02 4.50
CA VAL A 67 -3.24 -15.12 5.11
C VAL A 67 -4.04 -14.56 6.28
N GLU A 68 -5.35 -14.80 6.28
CA GLU A 68 -6.23 -14.47 7.39
C GLU A 68 -6.23 -15.60 8.41
N HIS A 69 -6.01 -15.25 9.67
CA HIS A 69 -5.98 -16.18 10.79
C HIS A 69 -7.17 -15.95 11.73
N HIS A 70 -7.81 -17.04 12.16
CA HIS A 70 -8.99 -17.02 13.06
C HIS A 70 -8.74 -17.87 14.32
N PRO A 71 -7.80 -17.50 15.20
CA PRO A 71 -7.53 -18.26 16.42
C PRO A 71 -8.66 -18.09 17.43
N LYS A 72 -8.88 -19.12 18.27
CA LYS A 72 -9.87 -19.04 19.35
C LYS A 72 -9.46 -18.00 20.38
N GLY A 73 -10.39 -17.12 20.77
CA GLY A 73 -10.18 -16.11 21.81
C GLY A 73 -9.37 -14.88 21.41
N ILE A 74 -8.96 -14.78 20.16
CA ILE A 74 -8.24 -13.61 19.61
C ILE A 74 -9.02 -13.11 18.39
N VAL A 75 -9.03 -11.80 18.18
CA VAL A 75 -9.62 -11.21 16.98
C VAL A 75 -8.88 -11.72 15.74
N ALA A 76 -9.60 -11.96 14.64
CA ALA A 76 -8.98 -12.34 13.37
C ALA A 76 -7.94 -11.28 12.94
N TYR A 77 -6.81 -11.76 12.43
CA TYR A 77 -5.70 -10.91 12.00
C TYR A 77 -5.09 -11.43 10.69
N TRP A 78 -4.29 -10.60 10.05
CA TRP A 78 -3.64 -10.90 8.79
C TRP A 78 -2.13 -11.04 8.97
N ALA A 79 -1.54 -12.05 8.34
CA ALA A 79 -0.09 -12.21 8.26
C ALA A 79 0.38 -12.15 6.80
N PRO A 80 1.47 -11.42 6.51
CA PRO A 80 1.99 -11.26 5.16
C PRO A 80 2.95 -12.40 4.78
N SER A 81 3.09 -12.66 3.48
CA SER A 81 4.08 -13.61 2.95
C SER A 81 5.52 -13.08 3.03
N MET A 82 5.71 -11.77 3.09
CA MET A 82 7.00 -11.09 3.14
C MET A 82 6.84 -9.65 3.62
N LEU A 83 7.94 -9.01 4.04
CA LEU A 83 7.96 -7.59 4.36
C LEU A 83 8.16 -6.73 3.10
N TRP A 84 7.87 -5.44 3.24
CA TRP A 84 7.94 -4.43 2.18
C TRP A 84 8.52 -3.14 2.74
N ALA A 85 8.94 -2.24 1.86
CA ALA A 85 9.35 -0.89 2.22
C ALA A 85 8.20 0.10 2.00
N VAL A 86 8.12 1.10 2.87
CA VAL A 86 7.25 2.27 2.73
C VAL A 86 8.14 3.51 2.58
N GLU A 87 8.08 4.13 1.41
CA GLU A 87 8.93 5.28 1.10
C GLU A 87 8.65 6.49 2.02
N PRO A 88 9.70 7.21 2.47
CA PRO A 88 9.52 8.52 3.08
C PRO A 88 8.79 9.51 2.14
N PRO A 89 7.95 10.40 2.68
CA PRO A 89 7.70 10.63 4.11
C PRO A 89 6.63 9.74 4.72
N MET A 90 6.03 8.79 3.98
CA MET A 90 4.86 8.01 4.43
C MET A 90 5.16 7.12 5.64
N CYS A 91 6.33 6.49 5.71
CA CYS A 91 6.74 5.67 6.87
C CYS A 91 6.90 6.48 8.18
N PHE A 92 6.92 7.81 8.08
CA PHE A 92 7.02 8.76 9.19
C PHE A 92 5.81 9.70 9.29
N ALA A 93 4.69 9.36 8.67
CA ALA A 93 3.48 10.18 8.69
C ALA A 93 2.82 10.19 10.07
N THR A 94 2.01 11.23 10.33
CA THR A 94 1.04 11.18 11.42
C THR A 94 -0.24 10.55 10.88
N ILE A 95 -0.64 9.43 11.48
CA ILE A 95 -1.78 8.65 11.03
C ILE A 95 -2.94 8.71 12.01
N GLN A 96 -4.14 8.51 11.51
CA GLN A 96 -5.36 8.46 12.30
C GLN A 96 -6.09 7.15 11.98
N MET A 97 -6.43 6.38 13.01
CA MET A 97 -7.03 5.06 12.87
C MET A 97 -8.33 4.93 13.68
N PRO A 98 -9.39 5.66 13.33
CA PRO A 98 -10.63 5.70 14.10
C PRO A 98 -11.33 4.33 14.18
N ASP A 99 -11.18 3.49 13.15
CA ASP A 99 -11.91 2.21 13.04
C ASP A 99 -11.24 1.04 13.78
N LEU A 100 -9.94 1.17 14.11
CA LEU A 100 -9.18 0.11 14.79
C LEU A 100 -9.28 0.17 16.31
N ILE A 101 -9.69 1.31 16.86
CA ILE A 101 -9.56 1.58 18.28
C ILE A 101 -10.93 1.98 18.86
N ARG A 102 -11.69 0.99 19.30
CA ARG A 102 -12.92 1.25 20.09
C ARG A 102 -12.67 1.56 21.58
N SER A 103 -11.43 1.50 22.06
CA SER A 103 -11.13 1.51 23.48
C SER A 103 -9.91 2.32 23.94
N THR A 104 -9.23 3.08 23.08
CA THR A 104 -8.10 3.93 23.50
C THR A 104 -8.34 5.38 23.12
N GLU A 105 -7.97 6.30 24.00
CA GLU A 105 -8.08 7.75 23.79
C GLU A 105 -7.16 8.27 22.68
N GLN A 106 -6.14 7.49 22.29
CA GLN A 106 -5.17 7.90 21.29
C GLN A 106 -5.63 7.54 19.87
N MET A 107 -6.22 8.50 19.19
CA MET A 107 -6.68 8.36 17.80
C MET A 107 -5.61 8.73 16.75
N LYS A 108 -4.54 9.43 17.16
CA LYS A 108 -3.47 9.90 16.28
C LYS A 108 -2.14 9.32 16.72
N TRP A 109 -1.32 8.92 15.74
CA TRP A 109 0.00 8.34 15.95
C TRP A 109 1.00 9.00 15.05
N ASN A 110 2.06 9.56 15.64
CA ASN A 110 3.19 10.11 14.89
C ASN A 110 4.23 9.01 14.67
N LEU A 111 4.30 8.47 13.46
CA LEU A 111 5.21 7.36 13.16
C LEU A 111 6.71 7.76 13.18
N ARG A 112 7.05 9.04 13.33
CA ARG A 112 8.43 9.48 13.60
C ARG A 112 8.86 9.16 15.02
N ASP A 113 7.93 9.27 15.97
CA ASP A 113 8.16 8.90 17.35
C ASP A 113 8.20 7.37 17.47
N ARG A 114 9.23 6.84 18.17
CA ARG A 114 9.44 5.40 18.27
C ARG A 114 8.33 4.71 19.07
N ASP A 115 7.94 5.30 20.20
CA ASP A 115 6.94 4.71 21.09
C ASP A 115 5.55 4.77 20.47
N GLU A 116 5.20 5.89 19.84
CA GLU A 116 3.95 6.02 19.11
C GLU A 116 3.90 5.07 17.91
N ARG A 117 5.01 4.92 17.16
CA ARG A 117 5.11 3.96 16.06
C ARG A 117 4.94 2.53 16.54
N ARG A 118 5.57 2.15 17.68
CA ARG A 118 5.40 0.83 18.30
C ARG A 118 3.93 0.56 18.58
N GLY A 119 3.23 1.45 19.28
CA GLY A 119 1.81 1.31 19.58
C GLY A 119 0.93 1.25 18.32
N ALA A 120 1.22 2.08 17.32
CA ALA A 120 0.53 2.05 16.02
C ALA A 120 0.70 0.70 15.31
N TYR A 121 1.92 0.16 15.28
CA TYR A 121 2.24 -1.12 14.63
C TYR A 121 1.56 -2.29 15.35
N GLU A 122 1.54 -2.30 16.68
CA GLU A 122 0.80 -3.29 17.46
C GLU A 122 -0.68 -3.32 17.10
N GLN A 123 -1.32 -2.15 16.99
CA GLN A 123 -2.74 -2.07 16.62
C GLN A 123 -2.98 -2.53 15.18
N LEU A 124 -2.14 -2.11 14.25
CA LEU A 124 -2.24 -2.52 12.84
C LEU A 124 -2.06 -4.03 12.67
N ILE A 125 -1.08 -4.62 13.33
CA ILE A 125 -0.81 -6.06 13.25
C ILE A 125 -1.94 -6.87 13.89
N ARG A 126 -2.48 -6.41 15.02
CA ARG A 126 -3.56 -7.10 15.73
C ARG A 126 -4.92 -7.02 15.06
N ARG A 127 -5.23 -5.92 14.33
CA ARG A 127 -6.60 -5.60 13.90
C ARG A 127 -6.68 -4.95 12.52
N GLY A 128 -5.56 -4.57 11.93
CA GLY A 128 -5.54 -3.87 10.65
C GLY A 128 -5.91 -4.79 9.48
N MET A 129 -6.55 -4.21 8.48
CA MET A 129 -6.73 -4.86 7.19
C MET A 129 -5.44 -4.77 6.36
N PRO A 130 -5.18 -5.70 5.43
CA PRO A 130 -3.98 -5.70 4.59
C PRO A 130 -3.65 -4.35 3.95
N GLN A 131 -4.68 -3.60 3.49
CA GLN A 131 -4.51 -2.29 2.86
C GLN A 131 -4.02 -1.22 3.84
N GLN A 132 -4.38 -1.32 5.11
CA GLN A 132 -3.92 -0.42 6.17
C GLN A 132 -2.50 -0.78 6.60
N ILE A 133 -2.24 -2.07 6.78
CA ILE A 133 -0.94 -2.61 7.18
C ILE A 133 0.12 -2.25 6.14
N ILE A 134 -0.12 -2.58 4.85
CA ILE A 134 0.85 -2.32 3.76
C ILE A 134 1.12 -0.83 3.53
N ARG A 135 0.19 0.02 3.93
CA ARG A 135 0.31 1.46 3.76
C ARG A 135 1.19 2.12 4.82
N TRP A 136 1.16 1.61 6.04
CA TRP A 136 1.71 2.32 7.19
C TRP A 136 2.87 1.62 7.88
N ILE A 137 2.97 0.30 7.78
CA ILE A 137 4.07 -0.46 8.35
C ILE A 137 5.21 -0.55 7.32
N ASP A 138 6.35 0.01 7.67
CA ASP A 138 7.62 -0.23 6.95
C ASP A 138 8.32 -1.45 7.53
N GLY A 139 8.78 -2.34 6.67
CA GLY A 139 9.39 -3.61 7.09
C GLY A 139 10.70 -3.43 7.85
N GLY A 140 11.54 -2.47 7.47
CA GLY A 140 12.80 -2.20 8.18
C GLY A 140 12.55 -1.65 9.58
N LEU A 141 11.61 -0.68 9.71
CA LEU A 141 11.21 -0.11 11.00
C LEU A 141 10.46 -1.13 11.88
N LEU A 142 9.76 -2.10 11.26
CA LEU A 142 9.09 -3.18 11.98
C LEU A 142 10.12 -4.15 12.57
N VAL A 143 11.14 -4.56 11.80
CA VAL A 143 12.21 -5.45 12.29
C VAL A 143 12.95 -4.79 13.45
N ASP A 144 13.24 -3.48 13.38
CA ASP A 144 13.87 -2.72 14.46
C ASP A 144 13.05 -2.68 15.76
N LEU A 145 11.72 -2.80 15.67
CA LEU A 145 10.81 -2.78 16.81
C LEU A 145 10.34 -4.19 17.24
N TRP A 146 10.65 -5.24 16.47
CA TRP A 146 9.97 -6.52 16.56
C TRP A 146 9.96 -7.13 17.97
N ASP A 147 11.09 -7.08 18.65
CA ASP A 147 11.24 -7.68 19.99
C ASP A 147 10.54 -6.86 21.09
N GLU A 148 10.25 -5.58 20.82
CA GLU A 148 9.60 -4.67 21.76
C GLU A 148 8.06 -4.67 21.63
N LEU A 149 7.52 -5.27 20.55
CA LEU A 149 6.07 -5.28 20.32
C LEU A 149 5.36 -6.21 21.32
N ASP A 150 4.30 -5.70 21.93
CA ASP A 150 3.38 -6.53 22.71
C ASP A 150 2.38 -7.22 21.79
N LEU A 151 2.69 -8.40 21.30
CA LEU A 151 1.85 -9.19 20.41
C LEU A 151 1.52 -10.55 21.03
N PRO A 152 0.26 -11.05 20.88
CA PRO A 152 -0.07 -12.42 21.25
C PRO A 152 0.80 -13.44 20.51
N ASP A 153 1.19 -14.53 21.19
CA ASP A 153 2.07 -15.56 20.60
C ASP A 153 1.60 -16.06 19.23
N PRO A 154 0.31 -16.37 18.98
CA PRO A 154 -0.12 -16.82 17.66
C PRO A 154 0.08 -15.75 16.55
N VAL A 155 -0.04 -14.47 16.90
CA VAL A 155 0.20 -13.37 15.95
C VAL A 155 1.69 -13.26 15.65
N ARG A 156 2.54 -13.34 16.67
CA ARG A 156 3.99 -13.31 16.54
C ARG A 156 4.48 -14.49 15.70
N GLU A 157 4.01 -15.70 15.97
CA GLU A 157 4.36 -16.90 15.20
C GLU A 157 3.97 -16.78 13.71
N ALA A 158 2.79 -16.25 13.41
CA ALA A 158 2.34 -16.09 12.03
C ALA A 158 3.15 -15.05 11.24
N TRP A 159 3.67 -14.01 11.90
CA TRP A 159 4.48 -12.96 11.28
C TRP A 159 5.98 -13.30 11.21
N GLN A 160 6.46 -14.20 12.06
CA GLN A 160 7.86 -14.57 12.17
C GLN A 160 8.53 -14.95 10.83
N PRO A 161 7.90 -15.73 9.93
CA PRO A 161 8.51 -16.05 8.64
C PRO A 161 8.80 -14.82 7.78
N ALA A 162 7.92 -13.83 7.79
CA ALA A 162 8.10 -12.58 7.04
C ALA A 162 9.23 -11.73 7.66
N ILE A 163 9.33 -11.66 8.98
CA ILE A 163 10.41 -10.97 9.69
C ILE A 163 11.77 -11.59 9.34
N LEU A 164 11.88 -12.92 9.42
CA LEU A 164 13.12 -13.65 9.12
C LEU A 164 13.57 -13.50 7.66
N SER A 165 12.63 -13.32 6.73
CA SER A 165 12.95 -13.15 5.32
C SER A 165 13.76 -11.89 5.01
N LEU A 166 13.64 -10.83 5.83
CA LEU A 166 14.41 -9.59 5.66
C LEU A 166 15.79 -9.64 6.31
N ILE A 167 15.96 -10.46 7.36
CA ILE A 167 17.23 -10.57 8.12
C ILE A 167 18.27 -11.37 7.33
N HIS A 168 17.85 -12.16 6.32
CA HIS A 168 18.72 -13.05 5.55
C HIS A 168 19.13 -12.48 4.18
N ILE A 169 18.92 -11.18 3.91
CA ILE A 169 19.42 -10.45 2.76
C ILE A 169 20.63 -9.62 3.19
#